data_05c1a82220851b6c137300abe2880ec6
#
_entry.id   05c1a82220851b6c137300abe2880ec6
#
_cell.length_a   1.000
_cell.length_b   1.000
_cell.length_c   1.000
_cell.angle_alpha   90.00
_cell.angle_beta   90.00
_cell.angle_gamma   90.00
#
_symmetry.space_group_name_H-M   'P 1'
#
loop_
_entity.id
_entity.type
_entity.pdbx_description
1 polymer ?
#
loop_
_entity_poly.entity_id
_entity_poly.type
_entity_poly.pdbx_seq_one_letter_code
_entity_poly.pdbx_strand_id
1 'polypeptide(L)'
;YPPASTFKISVALAALENGAVDQTTLIDCPRSIEIGDKIFRNWSKKPEGNLNVMNAIMRSCNTWFYVVGRETGGENIASMAHRFGFGEKTGLPLNAEEDGFIPTESVLKDKFGHSFTGGYVAHASIGQGYVLSTPIQVAQMMAGVGNGFVVPKPRLVLQVQDLNNNVTENFYPEEKNALNINPINMSLVRQGMIDVVNASSGTAMRARNKHVTMSGKTGTGQWIQNGKQLLISWFAGCVPAENPRFAFAAI
;
A
#
# COMPACT_ATOMS: atom_id res chain seq x y z
N TYR A 1 1.88 2.02 12.69
CA TYR A 1 1.67 0.57 12.56
C TYR A 1 2.29 0.06 11.26
N PRO A 2 2.74 -1.23 11.18
CA PRO A 2 3.08 -1.84 9.91
C PRO A 2 1.86 -1.88 8.98
N PRO A 3 1.94 -1.34 7.75
CA PRO A 3 0.81 -1.37 6.81
C PRO A 3 0.51 -2.77 6.26
N ALA A 4 1.41 -3.71 6.47
CA ALA A 4 1.30 -5.08 6.00
C ALA A 4 0.95 -5.15 4.51
N SER A 5 0.17 -6.13 4.08
CA SER A 5 -0.12 -6.34 2.66
C SER A 5 -0.89 -5.20 1.96
N THR A 6 -1.34 -4.15 2.65
CA THR A 6 -1.86 -2.96 1.96
C THR A 6 -0.74 -2.22 1.22
N PHE A 7 0.48 -2.27 1.73
CA PHE A 7 1.67 -1.66 1.13
C PHE A 7 2.08 -2.31 -0.20
N LYS A 8 1.66 -3.54 -0.47
CA LYS A 8 1.90 -4.25 -1.73
C LYS A 8 1.40 -3.48 -2.97
N ILE A 9 0.44 -2.58 -2.79
CA ILE A 9 -0.05 -1.71 -3.86
C ILE A 9 1.05 -0.76 -4.32
N SER A 10 1.75 -0.10 -3.39
CA SER A 10 2.91 0.74 -3.70
C SER A 10 4.06 -0.09 -4.30
N VAL A 11 4.33 -1.29 -3.77
CA VAL A 11 5.38 -2.18 -4.28
C VAL A 11 5.10 -2.65 -5.70
N ALA A 12 3.85 -3.03 -6.01
CA ALA A 12 3.45 -3.43 -7.35
C ALA A 12 3.64 -2.30 -8.37
N LEU A 13 3.26 -1.07 -8.00
CA LEU A 13 3.48 0.11 -8.85
C LEU A 13 4.96 0.41 -9.01
N ALA A 14 5.77 0.31 -7.95
CA ALA A 14 7.22 0.47 -8.06
C ALA A 14 7.83 -0.53 -9.05
N ALA A 15 7.41 -1.79 -8.97
CA ALA A 15 7.90 -2.86 -9.83
C ALA A 15 7.51 -2.68 -11.31
N LEU A 16 6.29 -2.24 -11.57
CA LEU A 16 5.80 -1.95 -12.91
C LEU A 16 6.50 -0.71 -13.51
N GLU A 17 6.68 0.35 -12.71
CA GLU A 17 7.29 1.61 -13.18
C GLU A 17 8.79 1.49 -13.44
N ASN A 18 9.52 0.63 -12.72
CA ASN A 18 10.94 0.41 -12.95
C ASN A 18 11.24 -0.75 -13.92
N GLY A 19 10.20 -1.44 -14.43
CA GLY A 19 10.34 -2.52 -15.41
C GLY A 19 10.77 -3.87 -14.82
N ALA A 20 10.75 -4.05 -13.48
CA ALA A 20 11.01 -5.35 -12.86
C ALA A 20 9.96 -6.39 -13.26
N VAL A 21 8.74 -5.95 -13.50
CA VAL A 21 7.65 -6.76 -14.07
C VAL A 21 6.82 -5.93 -15.05
N ASP A 22 6.08 -6.62 -15.92
CA ASP A 22 5.07 -6.07 -16.79
C ASP A 22 3.75 -6.84 -16.67
N GLN A 23 2.77 -6.50 -17.52
CA GLN A 23 1.45 -7.16 -17.53
C GLN A 23 1.49 -8.65 -17.85
N THR A 24 2.54 -9.14 -18.53
CA THR A 24 2.69 -10.52 -19.01
C THR A 24 3.57 -11.37 -18.12
N THR A 25 4.35 -10.73 -17.24
CA THR A 25 5.31 -11.40 -16.36
C THR A 25 4.59 -12.36 -15.42
N LEU A 26 4.94 -13.63 -15.49
CA LEU A 26 4.44 -14.69 -14.62
C LEU A 26 5.55 -15.15 -13.67
N ILE A 27 5.26 -15.13 -12.38
CA ILE A 27 6.20 -15.58 -11.34
C ILE A 27 5.50 -16.62 -10.48
N ASP A 28 6.20 -17.72 -10.19
CA ASP A 28 5.68 -18.77 -9.31
C ASP A 28 5.47 -18.24 -7.87
N CYS A 29 4.36 -18.67 -7.29
CA CYS A 29 3.98 -18.36 -5.92
C CYS A 29 4.02 -19.63 -5.05
N PRO A 30 5.20 -20.14 -4.67
CA PRO A 30 5.34 -21.31 -3.82
C PRO A 30 4.95 -21.00 -2.37
N ARG A 31 4.86 -22.04 -1.54
CA ARG A 31 4.60 -21.91 -0.10
C ARG A 31 5.68 -21.10 0.64
N SER A 32 6.91 -21.18 0.16
CA SER A 32 8.06 -20.49 0.74
C SER A 32 9.19 -20.39 -0.25
N ILE A 33 10.06 -19.43 -0.03
CA ILE A 33 11.33 -19.24 -0.75
C ILE A 33 12.45 -19.05 0.26
N GLU A 34 13.67 -19.35 -0.14
CA GLU A 34 14.88 -19.08 0.65
C GLU A 34 15.48 -17.73 0.21
N ILE A 35 15.84 -16.90 1.17
CA ILE A 35 16.54 -15.63 0.94
C ILE A 35 17.68 -15.57 1.96
N GLY A 36 18.91 -15.73 1.49
CA GLY A 36 20.05 -15.92 2.34
C GLY A 36 19.90 -17.25 3.14
N ASP A 37 20.04 -17.16 4.43
CA ASP A 37 19.93 -18.27 5.39
C ASP A 37 18.52 -18.44 5.98
N LYS A 38 17.51 -17.71 5.48
CA LYS A 38 16.17 -17.67 6.06
C LYS A 38 15.08 -18.12 5.08
N ILE A 39 14.07 -18.81 5.63
CA ILE A 39 12.90 -19.24 4.89
C ILE A 39 11.78 -18.22 5.06
N PHE A 40 11.35 -17.62 3.93
CA PHE A 40 10.26 -16.68 3.83
C PHE A 40 9.00 -17.39 3.34
N ARG A 41 7.90 -17.29 4.09
CA ARG A 41 6.68 -18.07 3.85
C ARG A 41 5.57 -17.22 3.24
N ASN A 42 4.80 -17.88 2.34
CA ASN A 42 3.50 -17.35 1.96
C ASN A 42 2.49 -17.58 3.11
N TRP A 43 1.40 -16.81 3.12
CA TRP A 43 0.30 -17.02 4.06
C TRP A 43 -0.51 -18.28 3.70
N SER A 44 -0.63 -18.59 2.41
CA SER A 44 -1.28 -19.81 1.91
C SER A 44 -0.43 -21.04 2.21
N LYS A 45 -1.09 -22.10 2.71
CA LYS A 45 -0.45 -23.41 2.96
C LYS A 45 -0.25 -24.21 1.67
N LYS A 46 -0.86 -23.77 0.55
CA LYS A 46 -0.71 -24.42 -0.76
C LYS A 46 0.00 -23.47 -1.71
N PRO A 47 0.78 -23.96 -2.68
CA PRO A 47 1.28 -23.13 -3.77
C PRO A 47 0.11 -22.53 -4.56
N GLU A 48 0.30 -21.32 -5.08
CA GLU A 48 -0.70 -20.61 -5.88
C GLU A 48 -0.39 -20.69 -7.38
N GLY A 49 0.75 -21.29 -7.75
CA GLY A 49 1.22 -21.39 -9.14
C GLY A 49 1.75 -20.08 -9.69
N ASN A 50 1.82 -19.99 -11.01
CA ASN A 50 2.30 -18.81 -11.70
C ASN A 50 1.27 -17.68 -11.66
N LEU A 51 1.64 -16.54 -11.11
CA LEU A 51 0.78 -15.36 -10.98
C LEU A 51 1.38 -14.16 -11.72
N ASN A 52 0.54 -13.42 -12.43
CA ASN A 52 0.85 -12.06 -12.85
C ASN A 52 0.59 -11.06 -11.72
N VAL A 53 0.89 -9.79 -11.92
CA VAL A 53 0.74 -8.73 -10.90
C VAL A 53 -0.70 -8.62 -10.37
N MET A 54 -1.72 -8.71 -11.23
CA MET A 54 -3.13 -8.62 -10.81
C MET A 54 -3.51 -9.78 -9.89
N ASN A 55 -3.17 -11.00 -10.29
CA ASN A 55 -3.42 -12.20 -9.51
C ASN A 55 -2.61 -12.23 -8.21
N ALA A 56 -1.37 -11.75 -8.22
CA ALA A 56 -0.55 -11.61 -7.01
C ALA A 56 -1.14 -10.63 -6.00
N ILE A 57 -1.74 -9.51 -6.47
CA ILE A 57 -2.48 -8.57 -5.64
C ILE A 57 -3.76 -9.23 -5.09
N MET A 58 -4.55 -9.86 -5.97
CA MET A 58 -5.81 -10.55 -5.62
C MET A 58 -5.58 -11.61 -4.54
N ARG A 59 -4.57 -12.47 -4.73
CA ARG A 59 -4.21 -13.54 -3.81
C ARG A 59 -3.35 -13.08 -2.64
N SER A 60 -2.85 -11.83 -2.69
CA SER A 60 -1.91 -11.32 -1.68
C SER A 60 -0.69 -12.23 -1.48
N CYS A 61 -0.16 -12.83 -2.56
CA CYS A 61 0.95 -13.79 -2.50
C CYS A 61 2.23 -13.14 -1.97
N ASN A 62 2.68 -13.54 -0.78
CA ASN A 62 3.90 -13.00 -0.18
C ASN A 62 5.15 -13.37 -1.00
N THR A 63 5.27 -14.64 -1.42
CA THR A 63 6.47 -15.13 -2.12
C THR A 63 6.66 -14.44 -3.46
N TRP A 64 5.58 -14.13 -4.18
CA TRP A 64 5.63 -13.29 -5.37
C TRP A 64 6.22 -11.91 -5.04
N PHE A 65 5.72 -11.25 -4.00
CA PHE A 65 6.19 -9.92 -3.60
C PHE A 65 7.61 -9.93 -3.05
N TYR A 66 8.07 -11.02 -2.43
CA TYR A 66 9.48 -11.15 -2.02
C TYR A 66 10.43 -11.18 -3.22
N VAL A 67 10.07 -11.95 -4.26
CA VAL A 67 10.87 -12.02 -5.49
C VAL A 67 10.88 -10.66 -6.19
N VAL A 68 9.72 -10.15 -6.52
CA VAL A 68 9.56 -8.89 -7.26
C VAL A 68 10.15 -7.70 -6.51
N GLY A 69 9.94 -7.62 -5.19
CA GLY A 69 10.50 -6.52 -4.41
C GLY A 69 12.02 -6.51 -4.39
N ARG A 70 12.65 -7.68 -4.40
CA ARG A 70 14.13 -7.78 -4.51
C ARG A 70 14.63 -7.32 -5.87
N GLU A 71 13.94 -7.68 -6.96
CA GLU A 71 14.25 -7.21 -8.32
C GLU A 71 14.02 -5.69 -8.45
N THR A 72 12.95 -5.17 -7.84
CA THR A 72 12.63 -3.74 -7.80
C THR A 72 13.69 -2.94 -7.03
N GLY A 73 14.20 -3.51 -5.94
CA GLY A 73 15.16 -2.85 -5.04
C GLY A 73 14.49 -1.94 -4.00
N GLY A 74 15.16 -1.83 -2.84
CA GLY A 74 14.64 -1.10 -1.68
C GLY A 74 14.42 0.39 -1.95
N GLU A 75 15.31 1.03 -2.69
CA GLU A 75 15.21 2.46 -3.02
C GLU A 75 14.02 2.77 -3.94
N ASN A 76 13.74 1.94 -4.95
CA ASN A 76 12.58 2.13 -5.82
C ASN A 76 11.27 1.94 -5.06
N ILE A 77 11.24 0.98 -4.13
CA ILE A 77 10.08 0.77 -3.23
C ILE A 77 9.89 2.00 -2.31
N ALA A 78 10.96 2.49 -1.69
CA ALA A 78 10.93 3.67 -0.84
C ALA A 78 10.50 4.92 -1.62
N SER A 79 11.08 5.14 -2.80
CA SER A 79 10.72 6.25 -3.68
C SER A 79 9.22 6.25 -4.04
N MET A 80 8.67 5.10 -4.43
CA MET A 80 7.24 4.99 -4.72
C MET A 80 6.39 5.24 -3.47
N ALA A 81 6.80 4.74 -2.30
CA ALA A 81 6.11 5.00 -1.05
C ALA A 81 6.08 6.50 -0.70
N HIS A 82 7.19 7.20 -0.85
CA HIS A 82 7.24 8.66 -0.65
C HIS A 82 6.36 9.41 -1.66
N ARG A 83 6.27 8.97 -2.92
CA ARG A 83 5.33 9.55 -3.89
C ARG A 83 3.88 9.45 -3.41
N PHE A 84 3.52 8.39 -2.68
CA PHE A 84 2.22 8.24 -2.03
C PHE A 84 2.08 8.99 -0.70
N GLY A 85 3.13 9.67 -0.23
CA GLY A 85 3.11 10.45 1.00
C GLY A 85 3.39 9.65 2.27
N PHE A 86 3.91 8.41 2.16
CA PHE A 86 4.41 7.68 3.32
C PHE A 86 5.73 8.26 3.82
N GLY A 87 5.98 8.15 5.11
CA GLY A 87 7.21 8.60 5.75
C GLY A 87 7.24 10.10 6.03
N GLU A 88 6.12 10.79 5.88
CA GLU A 88 5.95 12.21 6.16
C GLU A 88 4.52 12.51 6.64
N LYS A 89 4.33 13.62 7.35
CA LYS A 89 3.01 14.07 7.79
C LYS A 89 2.09 14.33 6.61
N THR A 90 0.80 14.00 6.77
CA THR A 90 -0.19 14.25 5.71
C THR A 90 -0.52 15.73 5.54
N GLY A 91 -0.22 16.53 6.55
CA GLY A 91 -0.48 17.97 6.60
C GLY A 91 -1.83 18.32 7.22
N LEU A 92 -2.47 17.37 7.91
CA LEU A 92 -3.61 17.70 8.77
C LEU A 92 -3.16 18.57 9.94
N PRO A 93 -3.96 19.55 10.38
CA PRO A 93 -3.64 20.41 11.50
C PRO A 93 -3.86 19.70 12.84
N LEU A 94 -3.15 18.57 13.02
CA LEU A 94 -3.19 17.76 14.25
C LEU A 94 -1.88 17.90 15.01
N ASN A 95 -1.97 18.12 16.32
CA ASN A 95 -0.79 18.34 17.17
C ASN A 95 0.13 17.10 17.29
N ALA A 96 -0.39 15.90 17.08
CA ALA A 96 0.30 14.63 17.28
C ALA A 96 0.21 13.71 16.05
N GLU A 97 0.38 14.27 14.85
CA GLU A 97 0.45 13.46 13.64
C GLU A 97 1.82 12.78 13.53
N GLU A 98 1.82 11.45 13.38
CA GLU A 98 3.02 10.65 13.19
C GLU A 98 3.41 10.58 11.70
N ASP A 99 4.70 10.65 11.41
CA ASP A 99 5.25 10.61 10.04
C ASP A 99 5.21 9.19 9.44
N GLY A 100 5.06 8.15 10.28
CA GLY A 100 5.38 6.80 9.86
C GLY A 100 6.90 6.62 9.66
N PHE A 101 7.29 5.57 8.94
CA PHE A 101 8.69 5.34 8.63
C PHE A 101 8.86 4.51 7.35
N ILE A 102 9.54 5.05 6.36
CA ILE A 102 9.95 4.37 5.15
C ILE A 102 11.48 4.42 5.07
N PRO A 103 12.16 3.28 5.24
CA PRO A 103 13.61 3.25 5.20
C PRO A 103 14.14 3.47 3.78
N THR A 104 15.10 4.39 3.64
CA THR A 104 15.98 4.53 2.48
C THR A 104 17.35 3.96 2.81
N GLU A 105 18.21 3.76 1.83
CA GLU A 105 19.58 3.28 2.03
C GLU A 105 20.37 4.18 2.98
N SER A 106 20.22 5.51 2.80
CA SER A 106 20.91 6.49 3.67
C SER A 106 20.42 6.38 5.12
N VAL A 107 19.10 6.34 5.31
CA VAL A 107 18.51 6.23 6.65
C VAL A 107 18.89 4.91 7.34
N LEU A 108 18.99 3.80 6.59
CA LEU A 108 19.44 2.53 7.15
C LEU A 108 20.89 2.58 7.59
N LYS A 109 21.78 3.19 6.79
CA LYS A 109 23.19 3.38 7.15
C LYS A 109 23.35 4.28 8.37
N ASP A 110 22.65 5.42 8.38
CA ASP A 110 22.79 6.42 9.42
C ASP A 110 22.22 5.98 10.76
N LYS A 111 21.02 5.34 10.75
CA LYS A 111 20.34 4.96 12.00
C LYS A 111 20.69 3.56 12.50
N PHE A 112 20.99 2.62 11.60
CA PHE A 112 21.14 1.20 11.94
C PHE A 112 22.50 0.61 11.54
N GLY A 113 23.35 1.36 10.83
CA GLY A 113 24.70 0.94 10.46
C GLY A 113 24.77 -0.14 9.39
N HIS A 114 23.69 -0.34 8.61
CA HIS A 114 23.66 -1.36 7.55
C HIS A 114 22.91 -0.88 6.31
N SER A 115 23.21 -1.50 5.17
CA SER A 115 22.53 -1.28 3.90
C SER A 115 21.29 -2.17 3.77
N PHE A 116 20.53 -2.00 2.68
CA PHE A 116 19.52 -2.96 2.29
C PHE A 116 20.11 -4.35 2.09
N THR A 117 19.55 -5.34 2.78
CA THR A 117 19.80 -6.75 2.53
C THR A 117 18.61 -7.37 1.81
N GLY A 118 18.81 -8.50 1.13
CA GLY A 118 17.71 -9.20 0.45
C GLY A 118 16.55 -9.56 1.37
N GLY A 119 16.82 -9.96 2.62
CA GLY A 119 15.81 -10.23 3.64
C GLY A 119 15.06 -8.98 4.10
N TYR A 120 15.78 -7.86 4.15
CA TYR A 120 15.21 -6.56 4.51
C TYR A 120 14.21 -6.08 3.46
N VAL A 121 14.65 -6.09 2.19
CA VAL A 121 13.79 -5.72 1.05
C VAL A 121 12.58 -6.63 0.97
N ALA A 122 12.76 -7.94 1.21
CA ALA A 122 11.63 -8.88 1.24
C ALA A 122 10.59 -8.52 2.31
N HIS A 123 11.01 -8.19 3.54
CA HIS A 123 10.07 -7.73 4.57
C HIS A 123 9.38 -6.42 4.18
N ALA A 124 10.12 -5.44 3.66
CA ALA A 124 9.57 -4.18 3.18
C ALA A 124 8.55 -4.37 2.05
N SER A 125 8.79 -5.35 1.15
CA SER A 125 7.90 -5.66 0.02
C SER A 125 6.50 -6.12 0.43
N ILE A 126 6.33 -6.54 1.67
CA ILE A 126 5.03 -6.93 2.22
C ILE A 126 4.54 -5.98 3.32
N GLY A 127 5.16 -4.79 3.43
CA GLY A 127 4.82 -3.76 4.42
C GLY A 127 5.10 -4.17 5.86
N GLN A 128 6.21 -4.89 6.07
CA GLN A 128 6.71 -5.35 7.35
C GLN A 128 8.15 -4.87 7.60
N GLY A 129 8.76 -5.34 8.66
CA GLY A 129 10.09 -4.89 9.08
C GLY A 129 10.02 -3.48 9.65
N TYR A 130 10.79 -2.55 9.10
CA TYR A 130 10.81 -1.15 9.56
C TYR A 130 9.75 -0.26 8.90
N VAL A 131 8.97 -0.76 7.95
CA VAL A 131 7.91 0.02 7.29
C VAL A 131 6.79 0.28 8.28
N LEU A 132 6.56 1.56 8.59
CA LEU A 132 5.49 2.03 9.47
C LEU A 132 4.64 3.08 8.76
N SER A 133 3.34 3.05 9.00
CA SER A 133 2.40 4.04 8.48
C SER A 133 1.28 4.33 9.47
N THR A 134 0.62 5.46 9.25
CA THR A 134 -0.65 5.79 9.91
C THR A 134 -1.83 5.33 9.05
N PRO A 135 -3.02 5.10 9.63
CA PRO A 135 -4.22 4.80 8.85
C PRO A 135 -4.56 5.86 7.80
N ILE A 136 -4.33 7.13 8.11
CA ILE A 136 -4.60 8.21 7.16
C ILE A 136 -3.63 8.18 5.96
N GLN A 137 -2.36 7.82 6.15
CA GLN A 137 -1.42 7.64 5.03
C GLN A 137 -1.86 6.48 4.12
N VAL A 138 -2.33 5.37 4.67
CA VAL A 138 -2.88 4.26 3.87
C VAL A 138 -4.13 4.70 3.11
N ALA A 139 -5.05 5.43 3.73
CA ALA A 139 -6.23 5.99 3.05
C ALA A 139 -5.84 6.99 1.96
N GLN A 140 -4.82 7.81 2.20
CA GLN A 140 -4.28 8.77 1.24
C GLN A 140 -3.66 8.06 0.01
N MET A 141 -2.91 6.97 0.23
CA MET A 141 -2.44 6.11 -0.87
C MET A 141 -3.61 5.56 -1.68
N MET A 142 -4.67 5.06 -1.02
CA MET A 142 -5.86 4.55 -1.72
C MET A 142 -6.56 5.65 -2.52
N ALA A 143 -6.61 6.88 -2.00
CA ALA A 143 -7.15 8.02 -2.75
C ALA A 143 -6.32 8.36 -3.99
N GLY A 144 -4.98 8.31 -3.88
CA GLY A 144 -4.07 8.48 -5.02
C GLY A 144 -4.24 7.40 -6.07
N VAL A 145 -4.35 6.13 -5.66
CA VAL A 145 -4.67 5.01 -6.56
C VAL A 145 -6.06 5.20 -7.17
N GLY A 146 -7.04 5.64 -6.38
CA GLY A 146 -8.41 5.85 -6.84
C GLY A 146 -8.54 6.90 -7.93
N ASN A 147 -7.89 8.06 -7.82
CA ASN A 147 -7.91 9.08 -8.86
C ASN A 147 -6.86 8.85 -9.97
N GLY A 148 -5.76 8.15 -9.66
CA GLY A 148 -4.72 7.74 -10.61
C GLY A 148 -3.68 8.81 -10.96
N PHE A 149 -3.80 10.03 -10.47
CA PHE A 149 -2.97 11.16 -10.89
C PHE A 149 -2.23 11.84 -9.75
N VAL A 150 -2.91 12.08 -8.64
CA VAL A 150 -2.38 12.87 -7.52
C VAL A 150 -2.72 12.24 -6.18
N VAL A 151 -1.88 12.48 -5.21
CA VAL A 151 -2.17 12.20 -3.81
C VAL A 151 -2.82 13.44 -3.22
N PRO A 152 -4.09 13.38 -2.78
CA PRO A 152 -4.77 14.53 -2.21
C PRO A 152 -4.21 14.86 -0.83
N LYS A 153 -4.12 16.15 -0.50
CA LYS A 153 -3.87 16.60 0.86
C LYS A 153 -5.17 16.51 1.66
N PRO A 154 -5.22 15.77 2.75
CA PRO A 154 -6.43 15.68 3.55
C PRO A 154 -6.71 17.01 4.25
N ARG A 155 -7.99 17.33 4.44
CA ARG A 155 -8.46 18.52 5.16
C ARG A 155 -9.59 18.17 6.12
N LEU A 156 -9.67 18.89 7.24
CA LEU A 156 -10.73 18.70 8.24
C LEU A 156 -11.82 19.78 8.12
N VAL A 157 -11.47 20.94 7.61
CA VAL A 157 -12.38 22.08 7.51
C VAL A 157 -12.73 22.32 6.05
N LEU A 158 -14.01 22.40 5.75
CA LEU A 158 -14.53 22.75 4.42
C LEU A 158 -14.64 24.25 4.27
N GLN A 159 -15.21 24.91 5.28
CA GLN A 159 -15.45 26.36 5.29
C GLN A 159 -15.64 26.86 6.73
N VAL A 160 -15.43 28.16 6.90
CA VAL A 160 -15.80 28.90 8.13
C VAL A 160 -17.00 29.79 7.78
N GLN A 161 -17.96 29.85 8.71
CA GLN A 161 -19.17 30.67 8.57
C GLN A 161 -19.32 31.61 9.78
N ASP A 162 -19.92 32.77 9.54
CA ASP A 162 -20.36 33.67 10.61
C ASP A 162 -21.66 33.17 11.27
N LEU A 163 -22.14 33.87 12.30
CA LEU A 163 -23.37 33.51 13.03
C LEU A 163 -24.64 33.61 12.16
N ASN A 164 -24.58 34.25 10.99
CA ASN A 164 -25.67 34.38 10.03
C ASN A 164 -25.57 33.34 8.90
N ASN A 165 -24.68 32.35 9.01
CA ASN A 165 -24.36 31.32 8.00
C ASN A 165 -23.72 31.86 6.72
N ASN A 166 -23.19 33.11 6.71
CA ASN A 166 -22.40 33.59 5.59
C ASN A 166 -21.02 32.97 5.61
N VAL A 167 -20.58 32.44 4.49
CA VAL A 167 -19.23 31.87 4.35
C VAL A 167 -18.19 32.97 4.40
N THR A 168 -17.32 32.94 5.41
CA THR A 168 -16.23 33.91 5.60
C THR A 168 -14.91 33.41 5.04
N GLU A 169 -14.72 32.07 4.97
CA GLU A 169 -13.53 31.44 4.42
C GLU A 169 -13.87 30.10 3.80
N ASN A 170 -13.25 29.75 2.67
CA ASN A 170 -13.36 28.43 2.02
C ASN A 170 -12.01 27.75 1.93
N PHE A 171 -11.97 26.45 2.20
CA PHE A 171 -10.80 25.61 2.02
C PHE A 171 -11.03 24.70 0.82
N TYR A 172 -10.21 24.85 -0.22
CA TYR A 172 -10.31 24.08 -1.45
C TYR A 172 -9.46 22.80 -1.38
N PRO A 173 -9.77 21.79 -2.21
CA PRO A 173 -8.90 20.62 -2.34
C PRO A 173 -7.50 21.04 -2.80
N GLU A 174 -6.48 20.49 -2.11
CA GLU A 174 -5.07 20.66 -2.45
C GLU A 174 -4.47 19.32 -2.85
N GLU A 175 -3.52 19.36 -3.77
CA GLU A 175 -2.69 18.21 -4.12
C GLU A 175 -1.46 18.19 -3.22
N LYS A 176 -1.12 17.00 -2.68
CA LYS A 176 0.11 16.80 -1.94
C LYS A 176 1.25 16.45 -2.90
N ASN A 177 1.05 15.40 -3.71
CA ASN A 177 2.06 14.88 -4.64
C ASN A 177 1.40 14.51 -5.98
N ALA A 178 2.09 14.81 -7.09
CA ALA A 178 1.76 14.22 -8.39
C ALA A 178 2.35 12.81 -8.48
N LEU A 179 1.54 11.84 -8.91
CA LEU A 179 2.00 10.45 -8.97
C LEU A 179 2.83 10.15 -10.22
N ASN A 180 2.54 10.78 -11.36
CA ASN A 180 3.26 10.56 -12.62
C ASN A 180 3.49 9.07 -12.95
N ILE A 181 2.47 8.23 -12.74
CA ILE A 181 2.47 6.79 -12.97
C ILE A 181 1.89 6.51 -14.35
N ASN A 182 2.47 5.55 -15.08
CA ASN A 182 1.90 5.09 -16.34
C ASN A 182 0.44 4.63 -16.13
N PRO A 183 -0.54 5.15 -16.89
CA PRO A 183 -1.95 4.79 -16.73
C PRO A 183 -2.23 3.29 -16.89
N ILE A 184 -1.46 2.60 -17.73
CA ILE A 184 -1.58 1.14 -17.90
C ILE A 184 -1.21 0.43 -16.60
N ASN A 185 -0.08 0.80 -15.99
CA ASN A 185 0.39 0.22 -14.72
C ASN A 185 -0.60 0.48 -13.59
N MET A 186 -1.12 1.69 -13.50
CA MET A 186 -2.17 2.04 -12.54
C MET A 186 -3.43 1.19 -12.76
N SER A 187 -3.85 0.99 -14.01
CA SER A 187 -5.00 0.16 -14.37
C SER A 187 -4.84 -1.30 -13.94
N LEU A 188 -3.66 -1.89 -14.15
CA LEU A 188 -3.36 -3.27 -13.71
C LEU A 188 -3.50 -3.42 -12.19
N VAL A 189 -2.93 -2.47 -11.44
CA VAL A 189 -3.04 -2.50 -9.98
C VAL A 189 -4.48 -2.32 -9.51
N ARG A 190 -5.23 -1.37 -10.09
CA ARG A 190 -6.65 -1.17 -9.78
C ARG A 190 -7.49 -2.42 -10.08
N GLN A 191 -7.22 -3.11 -11.21
CA GLN A 191 -7.90 -4.36 -11.53
C GLN A 191 -7.61 -5.43 -10.48
N GLY A 192 -6.35 -5.61 -10.07
CA GLY A 192 -5.99 -6.54 -8.99
C GLY A 192 -6.72 -6.21 -7.68
N MET A 193 -6.89 -4.92 -7.34
CA MET A 193 -7.65 -4.50 -6.16
C MET A 193 -9.16 -4.76 -6.28
N ILE A 194 -9.72 -4.63 -7.48
CA ILE A 194 -11.12 -5.01 -7.77
C ILE A 194 -11.29 -6.51 -7.53
N ASP A 195 -10.36 -7.31 -8.04
CA ASP A 195 -10.39 -8.78 -7.92
C ASP A 195 -10.22 -9.26 -6.47
N VAL A 196 -9.48 -8.52 -5.63
CA VAL A 196 -9.39 -8.78 -4.17
C VAL A 196 -10.78 -8.88 -3.52
N VAL A 197 -11.72 -8.04 -3.95
CA VAL A 197 -13.07 -7.96 -3.35
C VAL A 197 -14.08 -8.80 -4.13
N ASN A 198 -14.00 -8.80 -5.48
CA ASN A 198 -15.09 -9.28 -6.30
C ASN A 198 -14.87 -10.66 -6.91
N ALA A 199 -13.62 -11.14 -7.02
CA ALA A 199 -13.34 -12.49 -7.50
C ALA A 199 -13.65 -13.55 -6.43
N SER A 200 -14.01 -14.76 -6.86
CA SER A 200 -14.34 -15.88 -5.96
C SER A 200 -13.16 -16.34 -5.10
N SER A 201 -11.92 -16.08 -5.55
CA SER A 201 -10.67 -16.37 -4.81
C SER A 201 -10.03 -15.12 -4.18
N GLY A 202 -10.71 -13.98 -4.24
CA GLY A 202 -10.22 -12.73 -3.65
C GLY A 202 -10.15 -12.78 -2.13
N THR A 203 -9.10 -12.16 -1.55
CA THR A 203 -8.87 -12.21 -0.09
C THR A 203 -9.87 -11.38 0.72
N ALA A 204 -10.65 -10.50 0.09
CA ALA A 204 -11.70 -9.69 0.70
C ALA A 204 -13.11 -10.01 0.15
N MET A 205 -13.35 -11.20 -0.38
CA MET A 205 -14.66 -11.59 -0.94
C MET A 205 -15.84 -11.35 0.05
N ARG A 206 -15.60 -11.42 1.35
CA ARG A 206 -16.62 -11.12 2.38
C ARG A 206 -17.08 -9.66 2.41
N ALA A 207 -16.29 -8.74 1.86
CA ALA A 207 -16.66 -7.33 1.73
C ALA A 207 -17.44 -7.01 0.45
N ARG A 208 -17.66 -8.01 -0.41
CA ARG A 208 -18.41 -7.83 -1.67
C ARG A 208 -19.80 -7.31 -1.39
N ASN A 209 -20.18 -6.26 -2.13
CA ASN A 209 -21.51 -5.65 -2.03
C ASN A 209 -22.27 -5.81 -3.36
N LYS A 210 -23.58 -6.06 -3.29
CA LYS A 210 -24.41 -6.24 -4.50
C LYS A 210 -24.82 -4.93 -5.18
N HIS A 211 -24.69 -3.81 -4.48
CA HIS A 211 -25.15 -2.51 -4.97
C HIS A 211 -24.01 -1.62 -5.51
N VAL A 212 -22.77 -1.89 -5.11
CA VAL A 212 -21.63 -1.11 -5.51
C VAL A 212 -20.37 -1.98 -5.59
N THR A 213 -19.62 -1.84 -6.67
CA THR A 213 -18.31 -2.49 -6.79
C THR A 213 -17.30 -1.74 -5.94
N MET A 214 -16.51 -2.48 -5.18
CA MET A 214 -15.45 -1.96 -4.33
C MET A 214 -14.11 -2.50 -4.79
N SER A 215 -13.08 -1.68 -4.76
CA SER A 215 -11.68 -2.10 -4.88
C SER A 215 -11.00 -2.03 -3.53
N GLY A 216 -10.10 -2.96 -3.23
CA GLY A 216 -9.44 -2.91 -1.92
C GLY A 216 -8.27 -3.86 -1.78
N LYS A 217 -7.65 -3.83 -0.61
CA LYS A 217 -6.56 -4.71 -0.22
C LYS A 217 -6.65 -5.04 1.26
N THR A 218 -6.60 -6.31 1.58
CA THR A 218 -6.45 -6.80 2.96
C THR A 218 -4.99 -6.77 3.39
N GLY A 219 -4.76 -6.60 4.68
CA GLY A 219 -3.46 -6.74 5.31
C GLY A 219 -3.56 -7.45 6.65
N THR A 220 -2.57 -8.25 6.99
CA THR A 220 -2.39 -8.80 8.34
C THR A 220 -0.93 -8.62 8.70
N GLY A 221 -0.69 -7.80 9.70
CA GLY A 221 0.64 -7.43 10.17
C GLY A 221 0.93 -7.95 11.56
N GLN A 222 2.21 -8.09 11.86
CA GLN A 222 2.69 -8.36 13.21
C GLN A 222 3.19 -7.05 13.81
N TRP A 223 2.78 -6.78 15.03
CA TRP A 223 3.19 -5.61 15.79
C TRP A 223 3.61 -6.03 17.18
N ILE A 224 4.73 -5.51 17.66
CA ILE A 224 5.19 -5.76 19.03
C ILE A 224 4.87 -4.52 19.87
N GLN A 225 4.04 -4.69 20.87
CA GLN A 225 3.70 -3.64 21.84
C GLN A 225 3.92 -4.17 23.26
N ASN A 226 4.71 -3.49 24.06
CA ASN A 226 5.04 -3.87 25.44
C ASN A 226 5.52 -5.35 25.56
N GLY A 227 6.36 -5.78 24.62
CA GLY A 227 6.90 -7.15 24.58
C GLY A 227 5.90 -8.22 24.13
N LYS A 228 4.66 -7.87 23.82
CA LYS A 228 3.63 -8.78 23.30
C LYS A 228 3.49 -8.63 21.80
N GLN A 229 3.47 -9.75 21.08
CA GLN A 229 3.16 -9.78 19.66
C GLN A 229 1.65 -9.70 19.47
N LEU A 230 1.21 -8.68 18.74
CA LEU A 230 -0.17 -8.45 18.34
C LEU A 230 -0.31 -8.72 16.84
N LEU A 231 -1.49 -9.15 16.41
CA LEU A 231 -1.87 -9.20 15.00
C LEU A 231 -2.75 -7.99 14.70
N ILE A 232 -2.38 -7.27 13.65
CA ILE A 232 -3.11 -6.11 13.18
C ILE A 232 -3.75 -6.48 11.85
N SER A 233 -5.06 -6.26 11.73
CA SER A 233 -5.81 -6.54 10.51
C SER A 233 -6.17 -5.25 9.80
N TRP A 234 -5.83 -5.16 8.51
CA TRP A 234 -6.12 -4.03 7.65
C TRP A 234 -7.12 -4.37 6.56
N PHE A 235 -7.98 -3.43 6.26
CA PHE A 235 -8.70 -3.37 5.01
C PHE A 235 -8.73 -1.91 4.50
N ALA A 236 -8.22 -1.70 3.29
CA ALA A 236 -8.16 -0.37 2.70
C ALA A 236 -8.53 -0.43 1.21
N GLY A 237 -9.11 0.64 0.68
CA GLY A 237 -9.55 0.65 -0.72
C GLY A 237 -10.34 1.88 -1.12
N CYS A 238 -11.07 1.74 -2.22
CA CYS A 238 -11.91 2.78 -2.82
C CYS A 238 -13.29 2.27 -3.18
N VAL A 239 -14.25 3.16 -3.16
CA VAL A 239 -15.66 2.89 -3.54
C VAL A 239 -16.32 4.12 -4.15
N PRO A 240 -17.12 3.99 -5.25
CA PRO A 240 -17.16 2.86 -6.19
C PRO A 240 -15.80 2.58 -6.85
N ALA A 241 -15.57 1.36 -7.34
CA ALA A 241 -14.29 0.99 -7.96
C ALA A 241 -14.07 1.67 -9.33
N GLU A 242 -15.15 1.84 -10.11
CA GLU A 242 -15.11 2.37 -11.46
C GLU A 242 -14.88 3.91 -11.47
N ASN A 243 -15.50 4.60 -10.51
CA ASN A 243 -15.37 6.05 -10.33
C ASN A 243 -15.26 6.36 -8.84
N PRO A 244 -14.08 6.24 -8.24
CA PRO A 244 -13.88 6.37 -6.81
C PRO A 244 -14.31 7.73 -6.26
N ARG A 245 -15.23 7.71 -5.29
CA ARG A 245 -15.67 8.89 -4.55
C ARG A 245 -15.16 8.90 -3.11
N PHE A 246 -14.88 7.72 -2.59
CA PHE A 246 -14.37 7.54 -1.23
C PHE A 246 -13.16 6.63 -1.25
N ALA A 247 -12.15 6.99 -0.49
CA ALA A 247 -11.03 6.13 -0.13
C ALA A 247 -11.06 5.90 1.38
N PHE A 248 -10.71 4.71 1.83
CA PHE A 248 -10.76 4.35 3.24
C PHE A 248 -9.59 3.45 3.64
N ALA A 249 -9.28 3.49 4.92
CA ALA A 249 -8.42 2.51 5.57
C ALA A 249 -9.00 2.21 6.97
N ALA A 250 -9.16 0.92 7.26
CA ALA A 250 -9.60 0.41 8.55
C ALA A 250 -8.51 -0.50 9.13
N ILE A 251 -8.29 -0.41 10.43
CA ILE A 251 -7.31 -1.18 11.19
C ILE A 251 -7.98 -1.77 12.45
#